data_dbf6a14a874338287679d233497a9254
#
_entry.id   dbf6a14a874338287679d233497a9254
#
_cell.length_a   1.000
_cell.length_b   1.000
_cell.length_c   1.000
_cell.angle_alpha   90.00
_cell.angle_beta   90.00
_cell.angle_gamma   90.00
#
_symmetry.space_group_name_H-M   'P 1'
#
loop_
_entity.id
_entity.type
_entity.pdbx_description
1 polymer ?
#
loop_
_entity_poly.entity_id
_entity_poly.type
_entity_poly.pdbx_seq_one_letter_code
_entity_poly.pdbx_strand_id
1 'polypeptide(L)'
;RTIIITGCGGLLGIEFIKVLLSKGHTVIGTEISDSKINKISEMIQDVNFSCLKCDVSSEKEVVSFFKHLSGLKNFPDTLINNASITSEYLKENDLEPLSFIETSYQSWQKCMDTNLGGVFLMSKEFVKLSQELAPKKAKKIINISSIYALHGPNPKLYEDTGIKSFAAYSASKAGVIGLTKWMAGFLAPYNFTCNSIAPGGVFNNHSKIFEQALSSMIPLERMANPNDISGTVSFLCSEESNYINGQVLYVDGGYSSR
;
A
#
# COMPACT_ATOMS: atom_id res chain seq x y z
N ARG A 1 5.36 17.88 -5.23
CA ARG A 1 5.72 16.58 -5.80
C ARG A 1 4.61 16.05 -6.69
N THR A 2 4.95 15.17 -7.63
CA THR A 2 3.99 14.35 -8.36
C THR A 2 4.12 12.91 -7.85
N ILE A 3 3.02 12.36 -7.34
CA ILE A 3 3.01 11.14 -6.54
C ILE A 3 2.08 10.11 -7.20
N ILE A 4 2.58 8.89 -7.40
CA ILE A 4 1.76 7.75 -7.84
C ILE A 4 1.27 6.99 -6.60
N ILE A 5 -0.01 6.61 -6.57
CA ILE A 5 -0.60 5.75 -5.53
C ILE A 5 -1.30 4.56 -6.20
N THR A 6 -0.89 3.34 -5.87
CA THR A 6 -1.57 2.14 -6.35
C THR A 6 -2.71 1.73 -5.42
N GLY A 7 -3.80 1.17 -5.99
CA GLY A 7 -4.99 0.81 -5.22
C GLY A 7 -5.64 2.01 -4.54
N CYS A 8 -5.70 3.12 -5.27
CA CYS A 8 -6.11 4.42 -4.75
C CYS A 8 -7.59 4.49 -4.34
N GLY A 9 -8.43 3.59 -4.84
CA GLY A 9 -9.86 3.48 -4.48
C GLY A 9 -10.13 2.70 -3.19
N GLY A 10 -9.09 2.18 -2.54
CA GLY A 10 -9.20 1.51 -1.23
C GLY A 10 -9.26 2.48 -0.06
N LEU A 11 -9.59 1.96 1.13
CA LEU A 11 -9.75 2.72 2.37
C LEU A 11 -8.57 3.66 2.67
N LEU A 12 -7.35 3.14 2.68
CA LEU A 12 -6.15 3.93 2.91
C LEU A 12 -5.80 4.82 1.71
N GLY A 13 -5.98 4.31 0.48
CA GLY A 13 -5.68 5.04 -0.74
C GLY A 13 -6.43 6.37 -0.85
N ILE A 14 -7.73 6.36 -0.55
CA ILE A 14 -8.57 7.57 -0.53
C ILE A 14 -8.02 8.61 0.47
N GLU A 15 -7.64 8.16 1.66
CA GLU A 15 -7.13 9.06 2.69
C GLU A 15 -5.74 9.61 2.35
N PHE A 16 -4.89 8.78 1.71
CA PHE A 16 -3.59 9.24 1.22
C PHE A 16 -3.75 10.32 0.14
N ILE A 17 -4.69 10.16 -0.80
CA ILE A 17 -4.97 11.20 -1.79
C ILE A 17 -5.36 12.50 -1.11
N LYS A 18 -6.32 12.47 -0.18
CA LYS A 18 -6.80 13.69 0.51
C LYS A 18 -5.67 14.44 1.20
N VAL A 19 -4.85 13.73 2.00
CA VAL A 19 -3.77 14.40 2.73
C VAL A 19 -2.70 14.94 1.79
N LEU A 20 -2.38 14.25 0.70
CA LEU A 20 -1.37 14.69 -0.26
C LEU A 20 -1.84 15.89 -1.09
N LEU A 21 -3.08 15.90 -1.54
CA LEU A 21 -3.69 17.06 -2.22
C LEU A 21 -3.75 18.27 -1.29
N SER A 22 -4.11 18.10 -0.01
CA SER A 22 -4.14 19.21 0.98
C SER A 22 -2.75 19.81 1.22
N LYS A 23 -1.67 19.08 0.91
CA LYS A 23 -0.28 19.57 0.95
C LYS A 23 0.20 20.13 -0.40
N GLY A 24 -0.68 20.30 -1.38
CA GLY A 24 -0.37 20.88 -2.69
C GLY A 24 0.41 19.93 -3.62
N HIS A 25 0.31 18.62 -3.42
CA HIS A 25 0.92 17.65 -4.31
C HIS A 25 -0.01 17.31 -5.48
N THR A 26 0.55 16.90 -6.61
CA THR A 26 -0.18 16.27 -7.71
C THR A 26 -0.21 14.76 -7.47
N VAL A 27 -1.38 14.14 -7.55
CA VAL A 27 -1.57 12.71 -7.28
C VAL A 27 -2.11 12.00 -8.51
N ILE A 28 -1.44 10.93 -8.91
CA ILE A 28 -1.86 10.02 -9.97
C ILE A 28 -2.20 8.67 -9.32
N GLY A 29 -3.48 8.39 -9.20
CA GLY A 29 -3.96 7.12 -8.68
C GLY A 29 -3.97 6.01 -9.74
N THR A 30 -3.78 4.75 -9.32
CA THR A 30 -4.15 3.60 -10.15
C THR A 30 -5.13 2.70 -9.42
N GLU A 31 -6.07 2.13 -10.15
CA GLU A 31 -7.09 1.21 -9.64
C GLU A 31 -7.45 0.17 -10.71
N ILE A 32 -7.77 -1.05 -10.31
CA ILE A 32 -8.17 -2.12 -11.23
C ILE A 32 -9.66 -2.04 -11.58
N SER A 33 -10.50 -1.57 -10.67
CA SER A 33 -11.96 -1.54 -10.78
C SER A 33 -12.47 -0.24 -11.39
N ASP A 34 -13.16 -0.33 -12.54
CA ASP A 34 -13.79 0.83 -13.18
C ASP A 34 -14.82 1.49 -12.25
N SER A 35 -15.57 0.71 -11.47
CA SER A 35 -16.53 1.25 -10.51
C SER A 35 -15.86 2.06 -9.39
N LYS A 36 -14.70 1.60 -8.88
CA LYS A 36 -13.92 2.35 -7.89
C LYS A 36 -13.29 3.61 -8.50
N ILE A 37 -12.83 3.54 -9.77
CA ILE A 37 -12.31 4.72 -10.50
C ILE A 37 -13.38 5.79 -10.62
N ASN A 38 -14.59 5.43 -11.08
CA ASN A 38 -15.69 6.37 -11.20
C ASN A 38 -16.05 6.99 -9.85
N LYS A 39 -16.23 6.16 -8.82
CA LYS A 39 -16.56 6.62 -7.47
C LYS A 39 -15.52 7.59 -6.90
N ILE A 40 -14.23 7.30 -7.06
CA ILE A 40 -13.18 8.17 -6.52
C ILE A 40 -13.07 9.47 -7.32
N SER A 41 -13.28 9.44 -8.64
CA SER A 41 -13.28 10.63 -9.50
C SER A 41 -14.46 11.56 -9.21
N GLU A 42 -15.60 11.01 -8.83
CA GLU A 42 -16.76 11.80 -8.35
C GLU A 42 -16.51 12.40 -6.97
N MET A 43 -15.84 11.64 -6.08
CA MET A 43 -15.58 12.06 -4.70
C MET A 43 -14.47 13.13 -4.61
N ILE A 44 -13.47 13.08 -5.47
CA ILE A 44 -12.28 13.94 -5.43
C ILE A 44 -12.22 14.73 -6.73
N GLN A 45 -12.85 15.92 -6.70
CA GLN A 45 -12.85 16.86 -7.82
C GLN A 45 -11.74 17.90 -7.63
N ASP A 46 -10.48 17.46 -7.77
CA ASP A 46 -9.30 18.32 -7.67
C ASP A 46 -8.50 18.23 -8.97
N VAL A 47 -8.11 19.36 -9.53
CA VAL A 47 -7.34 19.45 -10.80
C VAL A 47 -5.98 18.78 -10.70
N ASN A 48 -5.47 18.58 -9.49
CA ASN A 48 -4.20 17.90 -9.22
C ASN A 48 -4.38 16.40 -8.98
N PHE A 49 -5.59 15.86 -9.16
CA PHE A 49 -5.86 14.42 -9.07
C PHE A 49 -6.27 13.83 -10.41
N SER A 50 -5.72 12.67 -10.73
CA SER A 50 -6.19 11.81 -11.81
C SER A 50 -6.11 10.35 -11.39
N CYS A 51 -6.99 9.52 -11.94
CA CYS A 51 -7.01 8.08 -11.70
C CYS A 51 -7.00 7.33 -13.01
N LEU A 52 -6.09 6.36 -13.16
CA LEU A 52 -5.92 5.54 -14.36
C LEU A 52 -6.13 4.06 -14.02
N LYS A 53 -6.70 3.31 -14.95
CA LYS A 53 -6.86 1.87 -14.79
C LYS A 53 -5.52 1.17 -14.92
N CYS A 54 -5.18 0.31 -13.96
CA CYS A 54 -4.00 -0.54 -14.02
C CYS A 54 -4.12 -1.69 -13.01
N ASP A 55 -4.02 -2.92 -13.50
CA ASP A 55 -3.76 -4.09 -12.66
C ASP A 55 -2.26 -4.17 -12.38
N VAL A 56 -1.89 -3.95 -11.12
CA VAL A 56 -0.47 -3.96 -10.69
C VAL A 56 0.18 -5.34 -10.82
N SER A 57 -0.60 -6.42 -10.88
CA SER A 57 -0.10 -7.79 -11.08
C SER A 57 0.16 -8.13 -12.56
N SER A 58 -0.28 -7.27 -13.48
CA SER A 58 -0.10 -7.42 -14.93
C SER A 58 1.11 -6.62 -15.41
N GLU A 59 2.24 -7.29 -15.70
CA GLU A 59 3.43 -6.59 -16.23
C GLU A 59 3.10 -5.75 -17.46
N LYS A 60 2.25 -6.27 -18.36
CA LYS A 60 1.83 -5.55 -19.57
C LYS A 60 1.10 -4.23 -19.25
N GLU A 61 0.19 -4.26 -18.27
CA GLU A 61 -0.57 -3.06 -17.89
C GLU A 61 0.32 -2.06 -17.15
N VAL A 62 1.20 -2.53 -16.27
CA VAL A 62 2.19 -1.69 -15.58
C VAL A 62 3.10 -0.98 -16.58
N VAL A 63 3.66 -1.70 -17.56
CA VAL A 63 4.48 -1.10 -18.62
C VAL A 63 3.69 -0.06 -19.42
N SER A 64 2.43 -0.36 -19.79
CA SER A 64 1.56 0.57 -20.50
C SER A 64 1.26 1.83 -19.68
N PHE A 65 0.98 1.67 -18.37
CA PHE A 65 0.76 2.77 -17.44
C PHE A 65 1.98 3.71 -17.38
N PHE A 66 3.17 3.19 -17.18
CA PHE A 66 4.38 4.02 -17.13
C PHE A 66 4.73 4.64 -18.48
N LYS A 67 4.46 3.95 -19.60
CA LYS A 67 4.60 4.51 -20.94
C LYS A 67 3.67 5.72 -21.13
N HIS A 68 2.44 5.66 -20.62
CA HIS A 68 1.54 6.84 -20.65
C HIS A 68 2.14 8.00 -19.82
N LEU A 69 2.69 7.72 -18.64
CA LEU A 69 3.28 8.74 -17.78
C LEU A 69 4.58 9.35 -18.33
N SER A 70 5.30 8.64 -19.20
CA SER A 70 6.54 9.16 -19.81
C SER A 70 6.32 10.41 -20.67
N GLY A 71 5.10 10.63 -21.14
CA GLY A 71 4.70 11.85 -21.88
C GLY A 71 4.40 13.06 -21.01
N LEU A 72 4.39 12.92 -19.68
CA LEU A 72 4.10 14.04 -18.78
C LEU A 72 5.29 15.00 -18.69
N LYS A 73 4.99 16.31 -18.68
CA LYS A 73 6.00 17.35 -18.49
C LYS A 73 6.78 17.18 -17.18
N ASN A 74 6.10 16.75 -16.12
CA ASN A 74 6.67 16.49 -14.82
C ASN A 74 6.48 15.01 -14.47
N PHE A 75 7.48 14.18 -14.77
CA PHE A 75 7.48 12.78 -14.38
C PHE A 75 7.40 12.64 -12.84
N PRO A 76 6.61 11.69 -12.32
CA PRO A 76 6.46 11.47 -10.89
C PRO A 76 7.81 11.23 -10.18
N ASP A 77 7.92 11.73 -8.95
CA ASP A 77 9.11 11.56 -8.13
C ASP A 77 8.86 10.70 -6.88
N THR A 78 7.63 10.28 -6.66
CA THR A 78 7.25 9.45 -5.52
C THR A 78 6.28 8.35 -5.96
N LEU A 79 6.53 7.12 -5.52
CA LEU A 79 5.64 5.97 -5.71
C LEU A 79 5.21 5.43 -4.36
N ILE A 80 3.89 5.31 -4.15
CA ILE A 80 3.29 4.66 -2.99
C ILE A 80 2.63 3.36 -3.45
N ASN A 81 3.24 2.23 -3.11
CA ASN A 81 2.71 0.90 -3.35
C ASN A 81 1.71 0.55 -2.24
N ASN A 82 0.43 0.79 -2.51
CA ASN A 82 -0.66 0.55 -1.56
C ASN A 82 -1.64 -0.55 -2.02
N ALA A 83 -1.69 -0.88 -3.32
CA ALA A 83 -2.56 -1.94 -3.82
C ALA A 83 -2.31 -3.27 -3.10
N SER A 84 -3.36 -3.92 -2.63
CA SER A 84 -3.26 -5.16 -1.88
C SER A 84 -4.58 -5.94 -1.89
N ILE A 85 -4.49 -7.24 -1.99
CA ILE A 85 -5.57 -8.16 -1.64
C ILE A 85 -5.56 -8.33 -0.12
N THR A 86 -6.67 -8.00 0.52
CA THR A 86 -6.92 -8.12 1.96
C THR A 86 -8.10 -9.08 2.20
N SER A 87 -8.38 -9.41 3.47
CA SER A 87 -9.56 -10.19 3.84
C SER A 87 -10.87 -9.52 3.40
N GLU A 88 -10.90 -8.19 3.49
CA GLU A 88 -12.06 -7.39 3.04
C GLU A 88 -12.24 -7.49 1.52
N TYR A 89 -11.15 -7.37 0.75
CA TYR A 89 -11.20 -7.56 -0.70
C TYR A 89 -11.72 -8.95 -1.08
N LEU A 90 -11.27 -9.99 -0.37
CA LEU A 90 -11.73 -11.35 -0.62
C LEU A 90 -13.23 -11.48 -0.34
N LYS A 91 -13.70 -10.91 0.75
CA LYS A 91 -15.12 -10.88 1.11
C LYS A 91 -15.98 -10.11 0.07
N GLU A 92 -15.52 -8.93 -0.36
CA GLU A 92 -16.21 -8.10 -1.37
C GLU A 92 -16.32 -8.78 -2.74
N ASN A 93 -15.48 -9.77 -3.03
CA ASN A 93 -15.45 -10.47 -4.32
C ASN A 93 -15.87 -11.93 -4.21
N ASP A 94 -16.58 -12.33 -3.15
CA ASP A 94 -17.02 -13.70 -2.88
C ASP A 94 -15.88 -14.74 -2.92
N LEU A 95 -14.66 -14.29 -2.64
CA LEU A 95 -13.45 -15.09 -2.53
C LEU A 95 -13.18 -15.32 -1.05
N GLU A 96 -13.99 -16.12 -0.37
CA GLU A 96 -13.79 -16.35 1.07
C GLU A 96 -12.38 -16.87 1.36
N PRO A 97 -11.69 -16.31 2.37
CA PRO A 97 -10.43 -16.86 2.83
C PRO A 97 -10.74 -18.22 3.46
N LEU A 98 -10.31 -19.26 2.78
CA LEU A 98 -10.39 -20.65 3.25
C LEU A 98 -9.43 -20.82 4.45
N SER A 99 -9.62 -21.89 5.22
CA SER A 99 -8.63 -22.31 6.21
C SER A 99 -7.28 -22.56 5.52
N PHE A 100 -6.20 -22.60 6.29
CA PHE A 100 -4.86 -22.83 5.73
C PHE A 100 -4.82 -24.11 4.86
N ILE A 101 -5.52 -25.16 5.29
CA ILE A 101 -5.57 -26.46 4.58
C ILE A 101 -6.37 -26.37 3.28
N GLU A 102 -7.42 -25.54 3.24
CA GLU A 102 -8.33 -25.41 2.08
C GLU A 102 -7.86 -24.36 1.07
N THR A 103 -6.89 -23.50 1.45
CA THR A 103 -6.37 -22.48 0.55
C THR A 103 -5.72 -23.10 -0.67
N SER A 104 -6.27 -22.82 -1.87
CA SER A 104 -5.69 -23.29 -3.12
C SER A 104 -4.37 -22.56 -3.43
N TYR A 105 -3.47 -23.25 -4.14
CA TYR A 105 -2.23 -22.60 -4.61
C TYR A 105 -2.53 -21.42 -5.54
N GLN A 106 -3.61 -21.46 -6.31
CA GLN A 106 -4.04 -20.34 -7.15
C GLN A 106 -4.43 -19.10 -6.34
N SER A 107 -5.15 -19.27 -5.22
CA SER A 107 -5.48 -18.16 -4.31
C SER A 107 -4.24 -17.60 -3.64
N TRP A 108 -3.31 -18.48 -3.25
CA TRP A 108 -1.99 -18.08 -2.77
C TRP A 108 -1.24 -17.23 -3.81
N GLN A 109 -1.10 -17.72 -5.04
CA GLN A 109 -0.41 -17.02 -6.12
C GLN A 109 -1.04 -15.65 -6.40
N LYS A 110 -2.36 -15.57 -6.52
CA LYS A 110 -3.07 -14.31 -6.78
C LYS A 110 -2.73 -13.25 -5.73
N CYS A 111 -2.68 -13.65 -4.46
CA CYS A 111 -2.29 -12.73 -3.38
C CYS A 111 -0.82 -12.32 -3.51
N MET A 112 0.09 -13.26 -3.77
CA MET A 112 1.52 -12.98 -3.94
C MET A 112 1.77 -12.08 -5.16
N ASP A 113 1.12 -12.35 -6.29
CA ASP A 113 1.26 -11.59 -7.54
C ASP A 113 0.80 -10.13 -7.36
N THR A 114 -0.29 -9.91 -6.61
CA THR A 114 -0.76 -8.56 -6.36
C THR A 114 0.08 -7.85 -5.27
N ASN A 115 0.23 -8.48 -4.08
CA ASN A 115 0.75 -7.81 -2.90
C ASN A 115 2.27 -7.64 -2.93
N LEU A 116 3.00 -8.53 -3.57
CA LEU A 116 4.46 -8.50 -3.68
C LEU A 116 4.91 -8.30 -5.13
N GLY A 117 4.35 -9.06 -6.07
CA GLY A 117 4.63 -8.93 -7.49
C GLY A 117 4.30 -7.54 -8.01
N GLY A 118 3.14 -6.99 -7.63
CA GLY A 118 2.73 -5.62 -7.98
C GLY A 118 3.70 -4.56 -7.45
N VAL A 119 4.16 -4.70 -6.20
CA VAL A 119 5.19 -3.81 -5.63
C VAL A 119 6.48 -3.87 -6.45
N PHE A 120 6.90 -5.07 -6.84
CA PHE A 120 8.09 -5.26 -7.68
C PHE A 120 7.92 -4.62 -9.07
N LEU A 121 6.84 -4.93 -9.78
CA LEU A 121 6.60 -4.44 -11.13
C LEU A 121 6.48 -2.92 -11.18
N MET A 122 5.68 -2.33 -10.30
CA MET A 122 5.51 -0.87 -10.22
C MET A 122 6.83 -0.18 -9.88
N SER A 123 7.59 -0.70 -8.93
CA SER A 123 8.89 -0.13 -8.53
C SER A 123 9.92 -0.25 -9.66
N LYS A 124 9.98 -1.40 -10.34
CA LYS A 124 10.88 -1.64 -11.48
C LYS A 124 10.68 -0.62 -12.60
N GLU A 125 9.44 -0.45 -13.05
CA GLU A 125 9.16 0.49 -14.15
C GLU A 125 9.30 1.95 -13.70
N PHE A 126 8.94 2.29 -12.46
CA PHE A 126 9.18 3.60 -11.87
C PHE A 126 10.66 3.96 -11.84
N VAL A 127 11.51 3.04 -11.37
CA VAL A 127 12.98 3.23 -11.33
C VAL A 127 13.55 3.41 -12.74
N LYS A 128 13.17 2.51 -13.67
CA LYS A 128 13.63 2.56 -15.06
C LYS A 128 13.38 3.92 -15.69
N LEU A 129 12.13 4.37 -15.72
CA LEU A 129 11.78 5.66 -16.34
C LEU A 129 12.31 6.86 -15.55
N SER A 130 12.40 6.76 -14.22
CA SER A 130 13.00 7.83 -13.41
C SER A 130 14.47 8.06 -13.75
N GLN A 131 15.21 7.00 -14.06
CA GLN A 131 16.63 7.12 -14.48
C GLN A 131 16.76 7.74 -15.85
N GLU A 132 15.84 7.44 -16.76
CA GLU A 132 15.83 8.01 -18.13
C GLU A 132 15.43 9.49 -18.13
N LEU A 133 14.33 9.83 -17.42
CA LEU A 133 13.68 11.14 -17.54
C LEU A 133 14.12 12.17 -16.50
N ALA A 134 14.55 11.72 -15.32
CA ALA A 134 14.90 12.61 -14.22
C ALA A 134 16.03 12.04 -13.34
N PRO A 135 17.23 11.71 -13.89
CA PRO A 135 18.27 10.97 -13.16
C PRO A 135 18.80 11.68 -11.91
N LYS A 136 18.78 13.01 -11.89
CA LYS A 136 19.32 13.80 -10.77
C LYS A 136 18.28 14.14 -9.69
N LYS A 137 17.00 13.93 -9.96
CA LYS A 137 15.92 14.25 -9.00
C LYS A 137 15.85 13.22 -7.88
N ALA A 138 15.74 13.67 -6.64
CA ALA A 138 15.50 12.79 -5.50
C ALA A 138 14.12 12.14 -5.59
N LYS A 139 14.04 10.84 -5.39
CA LYS A 139 12.85 10.01 -5.56
C LYS A 139 12.57 9.17 -4.32
N LYS A 140 11.32 8.81 -4.14
CA LYS A 140 10.87 8.06 -2.97
C LYS A 140 9.99 6.88 -3.41
N ILE A 141 10.23 5.73 -2.80
CA ILE A 141 9.35 4.56 -2.87
C ILE A 141 8.86 4.28 -1.44
N ILE A 142 7.55 4.26 -1.27
CA ILE A 142 6.89 3.99 0.00
C ILE A 142 6.00 2.77 -0.20
N ASN A 143 6.29 1.70 0.55
CA ASN A 143 5.57 0.44 0.45
C ASN A 143 4.65 0.24 1.65
N ILE A 144 3.39 -0.04 1.42
CA ILE A 144 2.45 -0.35 2.51
C ILE A 144 2.53 -1.85 2.82
N SER A 145 3.18 -2.16 3.94
CA SER A 145 3.26 -3.49 4.52
C SER A 145 2.12 -3.74 5.53
N SER A 146 2.38 -4.38 6.63
CA SER A 146 1.45 -4.66 7.73
C SER A 146 2.23 -5.09 8.98
N ILE A 147 1.64 -4.94 10.16
CA ILE A 147 2.15 -5.61 11.37
C ILE A 147 2.26 -7.12 11.18
N TYR A 148 1.38 -7.73 10.37
CA TYR A 148 1.42 -9.18 10.09
C TYR A 148 2.57 -9.62 9.17
N ALA A 149 3.44 -8.70 8.76
CA ALA A 149 4.70 -9.02 8.12
C ALA A 149 5.74 -9.61 9.08
N LEU A 150 5.69 -9.25 10.37
CA LEU A 150 6.63 -9.65 11.40
C LEU A 150 5.98 -10.33 12.60
N HIS A 151 4.70 -10.08 12.82
CA HIS A 151 3.90 -10.68 13.87
C HIS A 151 2.85 -11.60 13.26
N GLY A 152 2.77 -12.84 13.72
CA GLY A 152 1.67 -13.73 13.34
C GLY A 152 0.33 -13.19 13.84
N PRO A 153 -0.76 -13.40 13.11
CA PRO A 153 -2.09 -13.07 13.60
C PRO A 153 -2.42 -13.92 14.83
N ASN A 154 -3.04 -13.31 15.85
CA ASN A 154 -3.52 -14.05 17.01
C ASN A 154 -4.79 -14.84 16.62
N PRO A 155 -4.81 -16.18 16.66
CA PRO A 155 -5.98 -16.96 16.26
C PRO A 155 -7.25 -16.61 17.03
N LYS A 156 -7.13 -16.27 18.31
CA LYS A 156 -8.28 -15.90 19.18
C LYS A 156 -9.00 -14.64 18.68
N LEU A 157 -8.31 -13.76 17.94
CA LEU A 157 -8.93 -12.57 17.37
C LEU A 157 -9.97 -12.90 16.30
N TYR A 158 -9.84 -14.07 15.66
CA TYR A 158 -10.68 -14.49 14.54
C TYR A 158 -11.78 -15.46 14.94
N GLU A 159 -11.79 -15.93 16.20
CA GLU A 159 -12.86 -16.76 16.74
C GLU A 159 -14.16 -15.95 16.76
N ASP A 160 -15.25 -16.53 16.28
CA ASP A 160 -16.61 -15.96 16.26
C ASP A 160 -16.78 -14.62 15.50
N THR A 161 -15.78 -14.16 14.76
CA THR A 161 -15.81 -12.84 14.07
C THR A 161 -16.24 -12.92 12.61
N GLY A 162 -16.27 -14.12 12.02
CA GLY A 162 -16.50 -14.32 10.59
C GLY A 162 -15.37 -13.79 9.69
N ILE A 163 -14.27 -13.31 10.29
CA ILE A 163 -13.07 -12.88 9.58
C ILE A 163 -12.05 -14.00 9.66
N LYS A 164 -11.32 -14.24 8.57
CA LYS A 164 -10.23 -15.23 8.55
C LYS A 164 -8.93 -14.56 8.13
N SER A 165 -7.85 -14.87 8.83
CA SER A 165 -6.50 -14.53 8.38
C SER A 165 -6.02 -15.56 7.37
N PHE A 166 -5.30 -15.14 6.34
CA PHE A 166 -4.75 -16.06 5.34
C PHE A 166 -3.23 -15.89 5.20
N ALA A 167 -2.55 -17.02 5.09
CA ALA A 167 -1.08 -17.10 5.15
C ALA A 167 -0.38 -16.29 4.05
N ALA A 168 -0.97 -16.26 2.83
CA ALA A 168 -0.41 -15.51 1.70
C ALA A 168 -0.29 -14.00 1.99
N TYR A 169 -1.23 -13.43 2.75
CA TYR A 169 -1.15 -12.02 3.13
C TYR A 169 0.10 -11.74 3.98
N SER A 170 0.28 -12.47 5.08
CA SER A 170 1.44 -12.31 5.95
C SER A 170 2.75 -12.54 5.21
N ALA A 171 2.83 -13.61 4.41
CA ALA A 171 4.01 -13.91 3.60
C ALA A 171 4.32 -12.81 2.58
N SER A 172 3.30 -12.30 1.87
CA SER A 172 3.47 -11.22 0.90
C SER A 172 3.94 -9.92 1.57
N LYS A 173 3.36 -9.56 2.73
CA LYS A 173 3.74 -8.35 3.46
C LYS A 173 5.14 -8.44 4.09
N ALA A 174 5.59 -9.63 4.50
CA ALA A 174 6.98 -9.89 4.88
C ALA A 174 7.93 -9.73 3.68
N GLY A 175 7.55 -10.26 2.51
CA GLY A 175 8.27 -10.07 1.26
C GLY A 175 8.43 -8.60 0.87
N VAL A 176 7.40 -7.78 1.08
CA VAL A 176 7.45 -6.33 0.84
C VAL A 176 8.51 -5.65 1.71
N ILE A 177 8.66 -6.05 2.99
CA ILE A 177 9.74 -5.53 3.86
C ILE A 177 11.12 -5.93 3.33
N GLY A 178 11.29 -7.19 2.95
CA GLY A 178 12.55 -7.68 2.36
C GLY A 178 12.91 -6.92 1.09
N LEU A 179 11.95 -6.75 0.17
CA LEU A 179 12.14 -6.00 -1.07
C LEU A 179 12.44 -4.50 -0.80
N THR A 180 11.79 -3.89 0.19
CA THR A 180 12.07 -2.51 0.60
C THR A 180 13.52 -2.33 1.02
N LYS A 181 14.04 -3.22 1.87
CA LYS A 181 15.43 -3.17 2.34
C LYS A 181 16.42 -3.38 1.20
N TRP A 182 16.11 -4.31 0.30
CA TRP A 182 16.95 -4.54 -0.88
C TRP A 182 17.00 -3.28 -1.76
N MET A 183 15.85 -2.72 -2.10
CA MET A 183 15.76 -1.49 -2.90
C MET A 183 16.47 -0.30 -2.24
N ALA A 184 16.35 -0.16 -0.93
CA ALA A 184 17.01 0.93 -0.20
C ALA A 184 18.54 0.92 -0.37
N GLY A 185 19.17 -0.27 -0.36
CA GLY A 185 20.60 -0.40 -0.59
C GLY A 185 20.98 -0.19 -2.05
N PHE A 186 20.31 -0.88 -2.97
CA PHE A 186 20.69 -0.90 -4.39
C PHE A 186 20.31 0.36 -5.16
N LEU A 187 19.27 1.10 -4.74
CA LEU A 187 18.79 2.27 -5.45
C LEU A 187 19.31 3.60 -4.88
N ALA A 188 19.96 3.59 -3.72
CA ALA A 188 20.54 4.80 -3.13
C ALA A 188 21.50 5.55 -4.07
N PRO A 189 22.40 4.89 -4.84
CA PRO A 189 23.25 5.56 -5.81
C PRO A 189 22.49 6.31 -6.92
N TYR A 190 21.22 5.98 -7.13
CA TYR A 190 20.33 6.61 -8.12
C TYR A 190 19.39 7.66 -7.49
N ASN A 191 19.71 8.14 -6.29
CA ASN A 191 18.93 9.13 -5.53
C ASN A 191 17.52 8.65 -5.13
N PHE A 192 17.36 7.38 -4.79
CA PHE A 192 16.13 6.84 -4.22
C PHE A 192 16.25 6.63 -2.71
N THR A 193 15.18 6.92 -2.00
CA THR A 193 14.91 6.34 -0.68
C THR A 193 13.75 5.37 -0.79
N CYS A 194 13.85 4.22 -0.13
CA CYS A 194 12.82 3.18 -0.11
C CYS A 194 12.49 2.84 1.33
N ASN A 195 11.25 3.07 1.74
CA ASN A 195 10.79 2.80 3.10
C ASN A 195 9.46 2.04 3.08
N SER A 196 9.15 1.39 4.17
CA SER A 196 7.86 0.71 4.36
C SER A 196 7.11 1.30 5.55
N ILE A 197 5.80 1.34 5.45
CA ILE A 197 4.88 1.58 6.57
C ILE A 197 4.22 0.25 6.89
N ALA A 198 4.17 -0.11 8.16
CA ALA A 198 3.47 -1.28 8.68
C ALA A 198 2.28 -0.82 9.55
N PRO A 199 1.10 -0.63 8.95
CA PRO A 199 -0.10 -0.29 9.71
C PRO A 199 -0.50 -1.41 10.66
N GLY A 200 -1.06 -1.04 11.80
CA GLY A 200 -1.86 -1.90 12.66
C GLY A 200 -3.25 -2.16 12.08
N GLY A 201 -4.16 -2.64 12.92
CA GLY A 201 -5.56 -2.79 12.52
C GLY A 201 -6.22 -1.45 12.28
N VAL A 202 -6.62 -1.20 11.02
CA VAL A 202 -7.36 0.01 10.63
C VAL A 202 -8.85 -0.30 10.60
N PHE A 203 -9.65 0.54 11.25
CA PHE A 203 -11.09 0.37 11.31
C PHE A 203 -11.73 0.49 9.92
N ASN A 204 -12.52 -0.51 9.55
CA ASN A 204 -13.27 -0.56 8.29
C ASN A 204 -14.62 -1.27 8.50
N ASN A 205 -15.49 -0.65 9.29
CA ASN A 205 -16.83 -1.18 9.60
C ASN A 205 -16.82 -2.64 10.12
N HIS A 206 -15.81 -2.98 10.90
CA HIS A 206 -15.73 -4.29 11.55
C HIS A 206 -16.86 -4.48 12.58
N SER A 207 -17.17 -5.74 12.90
CA SER A 207 -18.09 -6.04 13.99
C SER A 207 -17.54 -5.51 15.33
N LYS A 208 -18.43 -5.13 16.23
CA LYS A 208 -18.03 -4.67 17.58
C LYS A 208 -17.19 -5.71 18.35
N ILE A 209 -17.47 -6.99 18.13
CA ILE A 209 -16.72 -8.09 18.73
C ILE A 209 -15.26 -8.05 18.27
N PHE A 210 -15.02 -7.96 16.97
CA PHE A 210 -13.68 -7.88 16.41
C PHE A 210 -12.95 -6.60 16.85
N GLU A 211 -13.65 -5.44 16.77
CA GLU A 211 -13.11 -4.15 17.17
C GLU A 211 -12.64 -4.16 18.64
N GLN A 212 -13.47 -4.65 19.55
CA GLN A 212 -13.14 -4.74 20.98
C GLN A 212 -11.98 -5.72 21.22
N ALA A 213 -12.01 -6.90 20.59
CA ALA A 213 -10.96 -7.91 20.74
C ALA A 213 -9.61 -7.38 20.25
N LEU A 214 -9.57 -6.73 19.08
CA LEU A 214 -8.32 -6.16 18.56
C LEU A 214 -7.87 -4.95 19.40
N SER A 215 -8.78 -4.06 19.77
CA SER A 215 -8.47 -2.87 20.59
C SER A 215 -7.84 -3.24 21.93
N SER A 216 -8.30 -4.32 22.58
CA SER A 216 -7.72 -4.80 23.84
C SER A 216 -6.26 -5.28 23.73
N MET A 217 -5.81 -5.60 22.50
CA MET A 217 -4.43 -6.00 22.22
C MET A 217 -3.52 -4.81 21.89
N ILE A 218 -4.08 -3.63 21.66
CA ILE A 218 -3.37 -2.41 21.27
C ILE A 218 -3.17 -1.54 22.52
N PRO A 219 -1.94 -1.10 22.85
CA PRO A 219 -1.71 -0.20 23.99
C PRO A 219 -2.52 1.10 23.97
N LEU A 220 -2.82 1.67 22.80
CA LEU A 220 -3.70 2.83 22.68
C LEU A 220 -5.19 2.49 22.73
N GLU A 221 -5.56 1.23 23.00
CA GLU A 221 -6.91 0.72 23.28
C GLU A 221 -7.94 1.04 22.17
N ARG A 222 -7.50 1.23 20.95
CA ARG A 222 -8.36 1.45 19.76
C ARG A 222 -7.71 0.96 18.48
N MET A 223 -8.53 0.64 17.51
CA MET A 223 -8.08 0.51 16.12
C MET A 223 -7.67 1.88 15.55
N ALA A 224 -6.79 1.86 14.55
CA ALA A 224 -6.44 3.08 13.83
C ALA A 224 -7.59 3.57 12.95
N ASN A 225 -7.74 4.87 12.81
CA ASN A 225 -8.48 5.47 11.70
C ASN A 225 -7.55 5.62 10.49
N PRO A 226 -8.05 5.68 9.25
CA PRO A 226 -7.19 5.86 8.07
C PRO A 226 -6.26 7.07 8.14
N ASN A 227 -6.69 8.17 8.78
CA ASN A 227 -5.89 9.37 8.96
C ASN A 227 -4.73 9.20 9.97
N ASP A 228 -4.77 8.22 10.87
CA ASP A 228 -3.63 7.90 11.73
C ASP A 228 -2.42 7.41 10.90
N ILE A 229 -2.67 6.81 9.72
CA ILE A 229 -1.63 6.30 8.83
C ILE A 229 -1.15 7.38 7.84
N SER A 230 -2.06 8.24 7.37
CA SER A 230 -1.80 9.20 6.30
C SER A 230 -0.75 10.26 6.68
N GLY A 231 -0.65 10.60 7.97
CA GLY A 231 0.39 11.49 8.48
C GLY A 231 1.80 10.97 8.23
N THR A 232 2.03 9.67 8.45
CA THR A 232 3.31 9.01 8.18
C THR A 232 3.60 8.95 6.67
N VAL A 233 2.59 8.71 5.83
CA VAL A 233 2.73 8.75 4.37
C VAL A 233 3.16 10.16 3.93
N SER A 234 2.48 11.20 4.40
CA SER A 234 2.80 12.60 4.09
C SER A 234 4.23 12.97 4.51
N PHE A 235 4.65 12.55 5.71
CA PHE A 235 6.01 12.73 6.20
C PHE A 235 7.04 12.04 5.30
N LEU A 236 6.83 10.77 4.94
CA LEU A 236 7.75 10.06 4.06
C LEU A 236 7.78 10.63 2.62
N CYS A 237 6.73 11.31 2.17
CA CYS A 237 6.73 12.04 0.90
C CYS A 237 7.48 13.37 0.99
N SER A 238 7.70 13.92 2.18
CA SER A 238 8.34 15.23 2.38
C SER A 238 9.87 15.19 2.28
N GLU A 239 10.51 16.35 2.29
CA GLU A 239 11.97 16.46 2.33
C GLU A 239 12.56 16.14 3.72
N GLU A 240 11.77 16.26 4.77
CA GLU A 240 12.14 15.95 6.14
C GLU A 240 12.56 14.49 6.33
N SER A 241 12.10 13.60 5.44
CA SER A 241 12.45 12.17 5.44
C SER A 241 13.62 11.81 4.50
N ASN A 242 14.36 12.76 3.95
CA ASN A 242 15.40 12.49 2.95
C ASN A 242 16.57 11.62 3.46
N TYR A 243 16.76 11.53 4.79
CA TYR A 243 17.79 10.67 5.39
C TYR A 243 17.23 9.37 5.97
N ILE A 244 15.92 9.12 5.77
CA ILE A 244 15.26 7.87 6.17
C ILE A 244 15.27 6.93 4.96
N ASN A 245 15.98 5.81 5.08
CA ASN A 245 16.11 4.81 4.00
C ASN A 245 16.18 3.39 4.57
N GLY A 246 15.45 2.44 3.98
CA GLY A 246 15.40 1.04 4.39
C GLY A 246 14.60 0.77 5.67
N GLN A 247 13.84 1.75 6.16
CA GLN A 247 13.12 1.62 7.42
C GLN A 247 11.73 1.04 7.27
N VAL A 248 11.27 0.41 8.34
CA VAL A 248 9.88 -0.04 8.52
C VAL A 248 9.29 0.79 9.66
N LEU A 249 8.35 1.66 9.33
CA LEU A 249 7.67 2.50 10.32
C LEU A 249 6.37 1.80 10.75
N TYR A 250 6.34 1.34 12.00
CA TYR A 250 5.12 0.80 12.59
C TYR A 250 4.17 1.93 12.98
N VAL A 251 2.93 1.86 12.50
CA VAL A 251 1.85 2.79 12.84
C VAL A 251 0.69 1.94 13.35
N ASP A 252 0.82 1.44 14.57
CA ASP A 252 0.05 0.33 15.10
C ASP A 252 -0.50 0.53 16.53
N GLY A 253 -0.39 1.73 17.07
CA GLY A 253 -0.85 2.05 18.42
C GLY A 253 -0.07 1.33 19.53
N GLY A 254 1.14 0.83 19.22
CA GLY A 254 2.00 0.09 20.14
C GLY A 254 1.76 -1.43 20.12
N TYR A 255 0.96 -1.97 19.20
CA TYR A 255 0.71 -3.41 19.08
C TYR A 255 2.00 -4.23 19.03
N SER A 256 3.00 -3.78 18.29
CA SER A 256 4.30 -4.46 18.12
C SER A 256 5.32 -4.20 19.23
N SER A 257 4.98 -3.42 20.24
CA SER A 257 5.89 -3.07 21.35
C SER A 257 5.88 -4.08 22.52
N ARG A 258 5.10 -5.15 22.40
CA ARG A 258 4.92 -6.18 23.44
C ARG A 258 5.44 -7.53 22.96
#